data_432a7f7f89f928cf563dec3b5c509bd4
#
_entry.id   432a7f7f89f928cf563dec3b5c509bd4
#
_cell.length_a   1.000
_cell.length_b   1.000
_cell.length_c   1.000
_cell.angle_alpha   90.00
_cell.angle_beta   90.00
_cell.angle_gamma   90.00
#
_symmetry.space_group_name_H-M   'P 1'
#
loop_
_entity.id
_entity.type
_entity.pdbx_description
1 polymer ?
#
loop_
_entity_poly.entity_id
_entity_poly.type
_entity_poly.pdbx_seq_one_letter_code
_entity_poly.pdbx_strand_id
1 'polypeptide(L)'
;MKIAAIETIQAPDLPNQLYVQVLTDDGRTGLGETRNAAGAVAAWIHDVAAGALLGEDALAIERHWRALNPGLGFNATGVEGRGRSALDIALWDLLGQAAGMPLWQALGGAVRERVPVYNTCVGPGYTRRIPRVARLVSENWNIGGAAVADGFEDLQAFQDDAGALARGLLAQGIRAMKIWPFDRFAEAGDGHFLSLADLKRGLEPFRRIRDAVGDEMEILVEMHALWDLPHALRIAEALLPFRPYWIEDPIKADNTAALAEFARRVPVPIAVGETLATRWCIRELLAQGAAGVVISDVGYAGGITETRKIAALVECHQIPFALHDCTGPVNLMVNAHLSVHLVNVGLFEFARAFYHGWYREIVTVLPAVEDGNCLLPPGPGLGTRLSPAFLARTDLIRRN
;
A
#
# COMPACT_ATOMS: atom_id res chain seq x y z
N MET A 1 -18.20 -25.52 -2.77
CA MET A 1 -18.04 -24.34 -1.86
C MET A 1 -18.64 -23.14 -2.58
N LYS A 2 -19.89 -22.83 -2.25
CA LYS A 2 -20.62 -21.75 -2.90
C LYS A 2 -20.63 -20.52 -2.01
N ILE A 3 -20.60 -19.33 -2.61
CA ILE A 3 -20.73 -18.06 -1.90
C ILE A 3 -22.16 -17.92 -1.39
N ALA A 4 -22.33 -17.96 -0.07
CA ALA A 4 -23.62 -17.90 0.59
C ALA A 4 -24.02 -16.45 0.97
N ALA A 5 -23.04 -15.62 1.39
CA ALA A 5 -23.24 -14.23 1.75
C ALA A 5 -21.96 -13.42 1.58
N ILE A 6 -22.13 -12.11 1.45
CA ILE A 6 -21.03 -11.13 1.45
C ILE A 6 -21.37 -10.09 2.52
N GLU A 7 -20.47 -9.88 3.46
CA GLU A 7 -20.61 -8.86 4.50
C GLU A 7 -19.54 -7.77 4.30
N THR A 8 -19.95 -6.51 4.43
CA THR A 8 -19.04 -5.38 4.50
C THR A 8 -19.08 -4.74 5.89
N ILE A 9 -17.89 -4.39 6.43
CA ILE A 9 -17.73 -3.90 7.80
C ILE A 9 -16.89 -2.63 7.78
N GLN A 10 -17.40 -1.56 8.41
CA GLN A 10 -16.71 -0.29 8.59
C GLN A 10 -16.71 0.10 10.08
N ALA A 11 -15.61 0.72 10.53
CA ALA A 11 -15.51 1.31 11.86
C ALA A 11 -15.51 2.83 11.76
N PRO A 12 -16.33 3.55 12.57
CA PRO A 12 -16.44 5.02 12.48
C PRO A 12 -15.14 5.77 12.75
N ASP A 13 -14.26 5.22 13.57
CA ASP A 13 -12.91 5.76 13.87
C ASP A 13 -11.87 5.44 12.78
N LEU A 14 -12.22 4.59 11.82
CA LEU A 14 -11.43 4.22 10.64
C LEU A 14 -12.25 4.46 9.35
N PRO A 15 -12.72 5.68 9.08
CA PRO A 15 -13.76 5.94 8.07
C PRO A 15 -13.31 5.64 6.64
N ASN A 16 -12.02 5.52 6.41
CA ASN A 16 -11.44 5.17 5.11
C ASN A 16 -11.34 3.65 4.88
N GLN A 17 -11.48 2.82 5.92
CA GLN A 17 -11.28 1.37 5.83
C GLN A 17 -12.58 0.64 5.54
N LEU A 18 -12.49 -0.39 4.70
CA LEU A 18 -13.57 -1.32 4.42
C LEU A 18 -13.03 -2.75 4.51
N TYR A 19 -13.58 -3.52 5.42
CA TYR A 19 -13.36 -4.96 5.52
C TYR A 19 -14.49 -5.71 4.81
N VAL A 20 -14.14 -6.77 4.10
CA VAL A 20 -15.10 -7.60 3.35
C VAL A 20 -14.95 -9.05 3.79
N GLN A 21 -16.05 -9.67 4.17
CA GLN A 21 -16.12 -11.09 4.45
C GLN A 21 -16.97 -11.80 3.38
N VAL A 22 -16.42 -12.83 2.76
CA VAL A 22 -17.15 -13.72 1.85
C VAL A 22 -17.40 -15.03 2.58
N LEU A 23 -18.68 -15.29 2.89
CA LEU A 23 -19.12 -16.49 3.61
C LEU A 23 -19.53 -17.56 2.62
N THR A 24 -19.19 -18.82 2.90
CA THR A 24 -19.53 -19.95 2.04
C THR A 24 -20.51 -20.90 2.71
N ASP A 25 -21.21 -21.71 1.91
CA ASP A 25 -22.19 -22.70 2.32
C ASP A 25 -21.63 -23.84 3.20
N ASP A 26 -20.30 -24.01 3.21
CA ASP A 26 -19.59 -24.96 4.07
C ASP A 26 -19.01 -24.34 5.35
N GLY A 27 -19.36 -23.07 5.63
CA GLY A 27 -19.03 -22.36 6.88
C GLY A 27 -17.67 -21.66 6.91
N ARG A 28 -16.92 -21.61 5.80
CA ARG A 28 -15.69 -20.82 5.72
C ARG A 28 -15.99 -19.36 5.50
N THR A 29 -15.06 -18.51 5.93
CA THR A 29 -15.11 -17.06 5.74
C THR A 29 -13.79 -16.58 5.16
N GLY A 30 -13.81 -16.03 3.95
CA GLY A 30 -12.67 -15.36 3.35
C GLY A 30 -12.66 -13.89 3.73
N LEU A 31 -11.49 -13.34 3.99
CA LEU A 31 -11.29 -11.96 4.43
C LEU A 31 -10.60 -11.14 3.35
N GLY A 32 -11.17 -9.99 3.05
CA GLY A 32 -10.58 -8.97 2.18
C GLY A 32 -10.64 -7.59 2.78
N GLU A 33 -9.90 -6.67 2.20
CA GLU A 33 -9.80 -5.29 2.64
C GLU A 33 -9.56 -4.36 1.47
N THR A 34 -10.07 -3.15 1.59
CA THR A 34 -9.69 -2.01 0.76
C THR A 34 -9.82 -0.71 1.54
N ARG A 35 -9.40 0.39 0.93
CA ARG A 35 -9.37 1.71 1.55
C ARG A 35 -9.88 2.79 0.60
N ASN A 36 -10.32 3.92 1.19
CA ASN A 36 -10.89 5.10 0.55
C ASN A 36 -12.28 4.86 -0.08
N ALA A 37 -13.14 5.86 0.05
CA ALA A 37 -14.52 5.80 -0.40
C ALA A 37 -15.31 4.58 0.12
N ALA A 38 -15.02 4.13 1.34
CA ALA A 38 -15.48 2.88 1.93
C ALA A 38 -17.00 2.65 1.78
N GLY A 39 -17.82 3.68 2.06
CA GLY A 39 -19.28 3.59 1.89
C GLY A 39 -19.74 3.39 0.44
N ALA A 40 -19.08 4.06 -0.53
CA ALA A 40 -19.38 3.88 -1.96
C ALA A 40 -18.94 2.49 -2.45
N VAL A 41 -17.80 2.00 -1.97
CA VAL A 41 -17.31 0.64 -2.28
C VAL A 41 -18.26 -0.41 -1.71
N ALA A 42 -18.72 -0.26 -0.46
CA ALA A 42 -19.70 -1.15 0.14
C ALA A 42 -21.01 -1.16 -0.67
N ALA A 43 -21.51 0.00 -1.09
CA ALA A 43 -22.69 0.09 -1.96
C ALA A 43 -22.48 -0.68 -3.28
N TRP A 44 -21.36 -0.47 -3.96
CA TRP A 44 -21.05 -1.18 -5.21
C TRP A 44 -20.96 -2.70 -5.00
N ILE A 45 -20.37 -3.16 -3.90
CA ILE A 45 -20.29 -4.60 -3.57
C ILE A 45 -21.68 -5.19 -3.47
N HIS A 46 -22.60 -4.58 -2.72
CA HIS A 46 -23.94 -5.14 -2.48
C HIS A 46 -24.91 -4.93 -3.64
N ASP A 47 -24.84 -3.77 -4.31
CA ASP A 47 -25.81 -3.41 -5.36
C ASP A 47 -25.43 -3.99 -6.73
N VAL A 48 -24.13 -4.29 -6.96
CA VAL A 48 -23.61 -4.75 -8.26
C VAL A 48 -22.92 -6.09 -8.14
N ALA A 49 -21.84 -6.19 -7.33
CA ALA A 49 -20.97 -7.37 -7.32
C ALA A 49 -21.67 -8.60 -6.73
N ALA A 50 -22.49 -8.44 -5.70
CA ALA A 50 -23.18 -9.53 -5.03
C ALA A 50 -24.07 -10.33 -6.00
N GLY A 51 -24.77 -9.65 -6.92
CA GLY A 51 -25.60 -10.31 -7.93
C GLY A 51 -24.85 -11.25 -8.88
N ALA A 52 -23.55 -11.01 -9.10
CA ALA A 52 -22.70 -11.84 -9.93
C ALA A 52 -22.01 -12.97 -9.16
N LEU A 53 -21.94 -12.89 -7.83
CA LEU A 53 -21.15 -13.79 -6.99
C LEU A 53 -21.97 -14.77 -6.16
N LEU A 54 -23.14 -14.34 -5.65
CA LEU A 54 -23.96 -15.17 -4.75
C LEU A 54 -24.42 -16.48 -5.45
N GLY A 55 -24.26 -17.58 -4.74
CA GLY A 55 -24.59 -18.92 -5.24
C GLY A 55 -23.52 -19.56 -6.16
N GLU A 56 -22.52 -18.78 -6.60
CA GLU A 56 -21.44 -19.25 -7.45
C GLU A 56 -20.34 -19.98 -6.67
N ASP A 57 -19.49 -20.74 -7.37
CA ASP A 57 -18.34 -21.42 -6.76
C ASP A 57 -17.25 -20.41 -6.37
N ALA A 58 -16.96 -20.28 -5.07
CA ALA A 58 -15.97 -19.36 -4.53
C ALA A 58 -14.54 -19.58 -5.09
N LEU A 59 -14.22 -20.79 -5.58
CA LEU A 59 -12.91 -21.11 -6.14
C LEU A 59 -12.73 -20.71 -7.60
N ALA A 60 -13.79 -20.26 -8.28
CA ALA A 60 -13.71 -19.81 -9.67
C ALA A 60 -13.18 -18.35 -9.79
N ILE A 61 -12.05 -18.05 -9.11
CA ILE A 61 -11.53 -16.70 -8.87
C ILE A 61 -11.35 -15.90 -10.18
N GLU A 62 -10.69 -16.45 -11.19
CA GLU A 62 -10.48 -15.76 -12.48
C GLU A 62 -11.81 -15.46 -13.20
N ARG A 63 -12.79 -16.36 -13.08
CA ARG A 63 -14.13 -16.14 -13.64
C ARG A 63 -14.80 -14.95 -12.94
N HIS A 64 -14.73 -14.88 -11.62
CA HIS A 64 -15.28 -13.79 -10.82
C HIS A 64 -14.56 -12.46 -11.10
N TRP A 65 -13.23 -12.50 -11.16
CA TRP A 65 -12.44 -11.33 -11.52
C TRP A 65 -12.89 -10.75 -12.87
N ARG A 66 -13.09 -11.64 -13.87
CA ARG A 66 -13.58 -11.24 -15.20
C ARG A 66 -15.01 -10.72 -15.16
N ALA A 67 -15.91 -11.35 -14.42
CA ALA A 67 -17.32 -10.94 -14.31
C ALA A 67 -17.46 -9.55 -13.66
N LEU A 68 -16.60 -9.23 -12.70
CA LEU A 68 -16.56 -7.94 -12.01
C LEU A 68 -15.78 -6.85 -12.76
N ASN A 69 -15.21 -7.17 -13.92
CA ASN A 69 -14.50 -6.20 -14.74
C ASN A 69 -15.48 -5.54 -15.72
N PRO A 70 -15.54 -4.20 -15.82
CA PRO A 70 -16.49 -3.52 -16.71
C PRO A 70 -16.34 -3.95 -18.15
N GLY A 71 -17.45 -4.34 -18.77
CA GLY A 71 -17.49 -4.93 -20.12
C GLY A 71 -17.34 -3.95 -21.26
N LEU A 72 -17.33 -2.63 -21.01
CA LEU A 72 -17.37 -1.59 -22.04
C LEU A 72 -16.04 -0.82 -22.20
N GLY A 73 -14.92 -1.44 -21.80
CA GLY A 73 -13.59 -0.84 -21.95
C GLY A 73 -13.27 0.26 -20.95
N PHE A 74 -14.07 0.47 -19.92
CA PHE A 74 -13.75 1.36 -18.81
C PHE A 74 -12.62 0.77 -17.97
N ASN A 75 -11.63 1.59 -17.63
CA ASN A 75 -10.65 1.21 -16.62
C ASN A 75 -11.33 1.14 -15.27
N ALA A 76 -11.34 -0.03 -14.65
CA ALA A 76 -11.93 -0.26 -13.33
C ALA A 76 -10.99 0.24 -12.22
N THR A 77 -10.80 1.56 -12.19
CA THR A 77 -10.12 2.28 -11.10
C THR A 77 -11.18 2.84 -10.13
N GLY A 78 -10.79 3.33 -8.99
CA GLY A 78 -11.75 3.90 -8.05
C GLY A 78 -12.61 2.85 -7.32
N VAL A 79 -13.92 3.09 -7.22
CA VAL A 79 -14.86 2.30 -6.42
C VAL A 79 -14.91 0.84 -6.87
N GLU A 80 -15.07 0.58 -8.16
CA GLU A 80 -15.16 -0.76 -8.73
C GLU A 80 -13.85 -1.53 -8.56
N GLY A 81 -12.72 -0.87 -8.79
CA GLY A 81 -11.39 -1.46 -8.61
C GLY A 81 -11.14 -1.88 -7.17
N ARG A 82 -11.51 -1.03 -6.22
CA ARG A 82 -11.38 -1.30 -4.78
C ARG A 82 -12.31 -2.41 -4.33
N GLY A 83 -13.58 -2.39 -4.73
CA GLY A 83 -14.53 -3.44 -4.41
C GLY A 83 -14.11 -4.80 -4.95
N ARG A 84 -13.65 -4.84 -6.21
CA ARG A 84 -13.09 -6.05 -6.83
C ARG A 84 -11.85 -6.53 -6.11
N SER A 85 -10.95 -5.63 -5.71
CA SER A 85 -9.72 -5.99 -4.97
C SER A 85 -10.06 -6.69 -3.66
N ALA A 86 -10.95 -6.12 -2.86
CA ALA A 86 -11.33 -6.71 -1.57
C ALA A 86 -12.02 -8.08 -1.73
N LEU A 87 -12.90 -8.22 -2.72
CA LEU A 87 -13.55 -9.50 -3.03
C LEU A 87 -12.54 -10.55 -3.52
N ASP A 88 -11.62 -10.19 -4.41
CA ASP A 88 -10.58 -11.07 -4.93
C ASP A 88 -9.67 -11.57 -3.81
N ILE A 89 -9.23 -10.69 -2.91
CA ILE A 89 -8.44 -11.05 -1.73
C ILE A 89 -9.19 -12.10 -0.87
N ALA A 90 -10.47 -11.87 -0.60
CA ALA A 90 -11.30 -12.80 0.19
C ALA A 90 -11.44 -14.18 -0.49
N LEU A 91 -11.56 -14.21 -1.81
CA LEU A 91 -11.65 -15.47 -2.58
C LEU A 91 -10.32 -16.25 -2.57
N TRP A 92 -9.18 -15.55 -2.66
CA TRP A 92 -7.87 -16.17 -2.52
C TRP A 92 -7.61 -16.70 -1.10
N ASP A 93 -8.09 -16.00 -0.08
CA ASP A 93 -8.08 -16.49 1.30
C ASP A 93 -8.87 -17.81 1.43
N LEU A 94 -10.09 -17.86 0.87
CA LEU A 94 -10.90 -19.09 0.82
C LEU A 94 -10.19 -20.24 0.10
N LEU A 95 -9.47 -19.97 -0.99
CA LEU A 95 -8.71 -20.99 -1.71
C LEU A 95 -7.63 -21.59 -0.81
N GLY A 96 -6.84 -20.78 -0.13
CA GLY A 96 -5.81 -21.26 0.79
C GLY A 96 -6.39 -22.03 1.97
N GLN A 97 -7.52 -21.56 2.54
CA GLN A 97 -8.25 -22.27 3.60
C GLN A 97 -8.76 -23.63 3.10
N ALA A 98 -9.35 -23.71 1.91
CA ALA A 98 -9.86 -24.95 1.33
C ALA A 98 -8.75 -25.97 1.03
N ALA A 99 -7.58 -25.47 0.61
CA ALA A 99 -6.40 -26.30 0.34
C ALA A 99 -5.61 -26.65 1.61
N GLY A 100 -5.92 -26.03 2.77
CA GLY A 100 -5.19 -26.24 4.02
C GLY A 100 -3.76 -25.72 4.00
N MET A 101 -3.45 -24.71 3.18
CA MET A 101 -2.11 -24.18 2.98
C MET A 101 -2.07 -22.64 3.01
N PRO A 102 -0.93 -22.02 3.38
CA PRO A 102 -0.76 -20.57 3.30
C PRO A 102 -0.95 -20.07 1.87
N LEU A 103 -1.39 -18.80 1.72
CA LEU A 103 -1.61 -18.20 0.42
C LEU A 103 -0.35 -18.26 -0.47
N TRP A 104 0.83 -17.94 0.04
CA TRP A 104 2.08 -18.03 -0.74
C TRP A 104 2.32 -19.46 -1.32
N GLN A 105 1.92 -20.50 -0.60
CA GLN A 105 2.03 -21.86 -1.07
C GLN A 105 0.96 -22.20 -2.12
N ALA A 106 -0.27 -21.72 -1.93
CA ALA A 106 -1.36 -21.86 -2.90
C ALA A 106 -1.05 -21.13 -4.23
N LEU A 107 -0.23 -20.08 -4.18
CA LEU A 107 0.25 -19.34 -5.34
C LEU A 107 1.35 -20.09 -6.14
N GLY A 108 1.96 -21.13 -5.57
CA GLY A 108 3.01 -21.93 -6.22
C GLY A 108 4.32 -22.02 -5.43
N GLY A 109 4.35 -21.50 -4.21
CA GLY A 109 5.50 -21.59 -3.31
C GLY A 109 6.23 -20.25 -3.12
N ALA A 110 7.11 -20.21 -2.13
CA ALA A 110 7.96 -19.08 -1.84
C ALA A 110 9.30 -19.20 -2.57
N VAL A 111 9.82 -18.09 -3.08
CA VAL A 111 11.16 -18.00 -3.68
C VAL A 111 12.20 -17.54 -2.66
N ARG A 112 11.76 -17.05 -1.50
CA ARG A 112 12.59 -16.63 -0.36
C ARG A 112 11.84 -16.81 0.96
N GLU A 113 12.59 -16.96 2.05
CA GLU A 113 12.00 -17.15 3.40
C GLU A 113 11.79 -15.85 4.15
N ARG A 114 12.45 -14.77 3.72
CA ARG A 114 12.38 -13.43 4.32
C ARG A 114 12.57 -12.34 3.28
N VAL A 115 12.02 -11.15 3.56
CA VAL A 115 12.15 -9.97 2.72
C VAL A 115 12.58 -8.80 3.60
N PRO A 116 13.67 -8.07 3.28
CA PRO A 116 14.03 -6.86 4.01
C PRO A 116 12.90 -5.84 4.00
N VAL A 117 12.65 -5.19 5.15
CA VAL A 117 11.62 -4.16 5.24
C VAL A 117 12.20 -2.76 5.07
N TYR A 118 11.40 -1.84 4.53
CA TYR A 118 11.60 -0.41 4.74
C TYR A 118 10.46 0.17 5.56
N ASN A 119 10.78 1.14 6.43
CA ASN A 119 9.76 1.80 7.23
C ASN A 119 9.22 3.03 6.52
N THR A 120 7.93 3.04 6.24
CA THR A 120 7.21 4.26 5.86
C THR A 120 6.93 5.05 7.12
N CYS A 121 7.55 6.24 7.23
CA CYS A 121 7.64 7.00 8.47
C CYS A 121 6.36 7.80 8.75
N VAL A 122 5.24 7.09 8.96
CA VAL A 122 3.94 7.66 9.34
C VAL A 122 3.81 7.82 10.85
N GLY A 123 2.85 8.65 11.28
CA GLY A 123 2.33 8.64 12.65
C GLY A 123 1.07 7.77 12.78
N PRO A 124 0.64 7.42 14.01
CA PRO A 124 -0.52 6.56 14.26
C PRO A 124 -1.83 7.12 13.70
N GLY A 125 -1.91 8.44 13.60
CA GLY A 125 -3.09 9.15 13.10
C GLY A 125 -3.07 9.42 11.58
N TYR A 126 -1.98 9.11 10.89
CA TYR A 126 -1.83 9.42 9.46
C TYR A 126 -2.97 8.86 8.63
N THR A 127 -3.60 9.72 7.82
CA THR A 127 -4.72 9.39 6.92
C THR A 127 -5.95 8.73 7.59
N ARG A 128 -6.11 8.80 8.90
CA ARG A 128 -7.29 8.27 9.61
C ARG A 128 -8.56 9.12 9.45
N ARG A 129 -8.44 10.37 9.00
CA ARG A 129 -9.57 11.26 8.75
C ARG A 129 -9.93 11.29 7.27
N ILE A 130 -11.20 11.51 6.97
CA ILE A 130 -11.61 11.89 5.61
C ILE A 130 -11.21 13.35 5.42
N PRO A 131 -10.36 13.69 4.44
CA PRO A 131 -9.93 15.06 4.22
C PRO A 131 -11.10 15.94 3.74
N ARG A 132 -11.09 17.23 4.09
CA ARG A 132 -12.08 18.20 3.60
C ARG A 132 -11.94 18.48 2.12
N VAL A 133 -10.75 18.29 1.59
CA VAL A 133 -10.43 18.44 0.17
C VAL A 133 -10.00 17.09 -0.40
N ALA A 134 -10.34 16.84 -1.65
CA ALA A 134 -10.04 15.57 -2.32
C ALA A 134 -8.56 15.50 -2.79
N ARG A 135 -7.63 15.94 -1.95
CA ARG A 135 -6.17 15.84 -2.17
C ARG A 135 -5.46 15.60 -0.85
N LEU A 136 -4.22 15.10 -0.93
CA LEU A 136 -3.35 14.98 0.24
C LEU A 136 -2.90 16.38 0.67
N VAL A 137 -3.08 16.69 1.96
CA VAL A 137 -2.68 17.94 2.61
C VAL A 137 -2.18 17.62 4.02
N SER A 138 -1.50 18.57 4.66
CA SER A 138 -0.98 18.40 6.03
C SER A 138 -2.06 18.03 7.07
N GLU A 139 -3.31 18.42 6.82
CA GLU A 139 -4.47 17.98 7.64
C GLU A 139 -4.60 16.44 7.69
N ASN A 140 -4.20 15.73 6.64
CA ASN A 140 -4.24 14.26 6.57
C ASN A 140 -3.16 13.60 7.44
N TRP A 141 -2.11 14.36 7.80
CA TRP A 141 -1.01 13.82 8.59
C TRP A 141 -1.43 13.53 10.03
N ASN A 142 -2.39 14.30 10.56
CA ASN A 142 -2.97 14.12 11.90
C ASN A 142 -1.92 13.86 12.99
N ILE A 143 -0.81 14.63 12.96
CA ILE A 143 0.28 14.54 13.93
C ILE A 143 -0.29 14.83 15.33
N GLY A 144 0.11 14.00 16.32
CA GLY A 144 -0.33 14.12 17.71
C GLY A 144 -1.82 13.75 17.93
N GLY A 145 -2.54 13.32 16.90
CA GLY A 145 -3.92 12.85 17.00
C GLY A 145 -3.98 11.43 17.58
N ALA A 146 -4.54 11.26 18.77
CA ALA A 146 -4.64 10.02 19.53
C ALA A 146 -3.26 9.38 19.79
N ALA A 147 -2.58 9.86 20.82
CA ALA A 147 -1.37 9.23 21.34
C ALA A 147 -1.69 7.77 21.72
N VAL A 148 -1.18 6.83 20.97
CA VAL A 148 -1.04 5.46 21.45
C VAL A 148 0.11 5.49 22.45
N ALA A 149 -0.12 5.10 23.70
CA ALA A 149 0.81 5.29 24.81
C ALA A 149 2.21 4.68 24.57
N ASP A 150 2.32 3.69 23.65
CA ASP A 150 3.56 3.01 23.24
C ASP A 150 3.78 3.07 21.72
N GLY A 151 3.16 4.02 21.01
CA GLY A 151 3.18 4.11 19.55
C GLY A 151 4.34 4.93 19.01
N PHE A 152 4.82 4.55 17.83
CA PHE A 152 5.82 5.28 17.08
C PHE A 152 5.18 6.46 16.36
N GLU A 153 5.70 7.69 16.55
CA GLU A 153 5.30 8.89 15.83
C GLU A 153 6.42 9.29 14.86
N ASP A 154 6.64 8.45 13.84
CA ASP A 154 7.77 8.61 12.92
C ASP A 154 7.63 9.83 12.01
N LEU A 155 6.39 10.24 11.73
CA LEU A 155 6.10 11.41 10.91
C LEU A 155 6.59 12.71 11.58
N GLN A 156 6.34 12.85 12.87
CA GLN A 156 6.89 13.99 13.64
C GLN A 156 8.40 13.83 13.81
N ALA A 157 8.86 12.58 14.10
CA ALA A 157 10.27 12.30 14.36
C ALA A 157 11.19 12.66 13.19
N PHE A 158 10.82 12.35 11.93
CA PHE A 158 11.68 12.74 10.80
C PHE A 158 11.71 14.25 10.55
N GLN A 159 10.72 14.98 11.00
CA GLN A 159 10.71 16.44 10.89
C GLN A 159 11.58 17.08 11.99
N ASP A 160 11.56 16.55 13.20
CA ASP A 160 12.27 17.08 14.37
C ASP A 160 13.73 16.64 14.38
N ASP A 161 14.00 15.32 14.29
CA ASP A 161 15.33 14.74 14.26
C ASP A 161 15.37 13.43 13.46
N ALA A 162 15.44 13.55 12.13
CA ALA A 162 15.53 12.42 11.22
C ALA A 162 16.77 11.53 11.47
N GLY A 163 17.85 12.11 12.00
CA GLY A 163 19.06 11.37 12.35
C GLY A 163 18.84 10.43 13.54
N ALA A 164 18.15 10.88 14.59
CA ALA A 164 17.78 10.04 15.72
C ALA A 164 16.80 8.94 15.29
N LEU A 165 15.83 9.26 14.43
CA LEU A 165 14.92 8.27 13.88
C LEU A 165 15.67 7.18 13.10
N ALA A 166 16.61 7.55 12.23
CA ALA A 166 17.41 6.61 11.46
C ALA A 166 18.22 5.66 12.37
N ARG A 167 18.89 6.19 13.42
CA ARG A 167 19.57 5.35 14.41
C ARG A 167 18.61 4.37 15.12
N GLY A 168 17.42 4.84 15.48
CA GLY A 168 16.38 4.00 16.12
C GLY A 168 15.87 2.89 15.21
N LEU A 169 15.76 3.11 13.91
CA LEU A 169 15.39 2.11 12.91
C LEU A 169 16.52 1.07 12.73
N LEU A 170 17.78 1.53 12.60
CA LEU A 170 18.94 0.63 12.50
C LEU A 170 19.07 -0.28 13.73
N ALA A 171 18.77 0.22 14.93
CA ALA A 171 18.77 -0.59 16.15
C ALA A 171 17.72 -1.71 16.14
N GLN A 172 16.70 -1.61 15.28
CA GLN A 172 15.66 -2.65 15.02
C GLN A 172 15.98 -3.51 13.78
N GLY A 173 17.18 -3.35 13.19
CA GLY A 173 17.58 -4.04 11.97
C GLY A 173 16.98 -3.44 10.68
N ILE A 174 16.20 -2.37 10.76
CA ILE A 174 15.56 -1.73 9.61
C ILE A 174 16.57 -0.78 8.94
N ARG A 175 16.95 -1.09 7.71
CA ARG A 175 18.01 -0.39 6.99
C ARG A 175 17.52 0.49 5.84
N ALA A 176 16.20 0.69 5.73
CA ALA A 176 15.60 1.54 4.73
C ALA A 176 14.41 2.30 5.32
N MET A 177 14.27 3.59 4.98
CA MET A 177 13.19 4.45 5.47
C MET A 177 12.65 5.35 4.37
N LYS A 178 11.34 5.54 4.33
CA LYS A 178 10.62 6.43 3.40
C LYS A 178 10.13 7.67 4.14
N ILE A 179 10.47 8.86 3.62
CA ILE A 179 10.09 10.17 4.19
C ILE A 179 9.64 11.13 3.08
N TRP A 180 8.79 12.13 3.46
CA TRP A 180 8.20 13.11 2.54
C TRP A 180 8.25 14.55 3.04
N PRO A 181 9.43 15.10 3.32
CA PRO A 181 9.56 16.42 3.94
C PRO A 181 9.13 17.58 3.04
N PHE A 182 8.91 17.35 1.73
CA PHE A 182 8.53 18.38 0.77
C PHE A 182 7.03 18.67 0.69
N ASP A 183 6.16 17.73 1.11
CA ASP A 183 4.71 17.84 0.95
C ASP A 183 4.10 19.09 1.55
N ARG A 184 4.57 19.49 2.74
CA ARG A 184 4.12 20.73 3.41
C ARG A 184 4.34 22.00 2.57
N PHE A 185 5.35 22.00 1.70
CA PHE A 185 5.66 23.11 0.83
C PHE A 185 4.85 23.05 -0.47
N ALA A 186 4.51 21.84 -0.95
CA ALA A 186 3.61 21.67 -2.08
C ALA A 186 2.21 22.22 -1.78
N GLU A 187 1.72 22.03 -0.55
CA GLU A 187 0.41 22.54 -0.12
C GLU A 187 0.31 24.05 -0.25
N ALA A 188 1.35 24.80 0.17
CA ALA A 188 1.37 26.26 0.15
C ALA A 188 1.38 26.85 -1.26
N GLY A 189 1.97 26.17 -2.24
CA GLY A 189 2.14 26.61 -3.62
C GLY A 189 1.36 25.81 -4.66
N ASP A 190 0.47 24.93 -4.20
CA ASP A 190 -0.29 24.01 -5.04
C ASP A 190 0.60 23.15 -5.98
N GLY A 191 1.84 22.86 -5.54
CA GLY A 191 2.85 22.14 -6.31
C GLY A 191 3.52 22.95 -7.43
N HIS A 192 3.18 24.23 -7.59
CA HIS A 192 3.66 25.11 -8.65
C HIS A 192 4.68 26.17 -8.20
N PHE A 193 5.04 26.16 -6.93
CA PHE A 193 6.05 27.07 -6.38
C PHE A 193 6.81 26.42 -5.23
N LEU A 194 8.15 26.56 -5.26
CA LEU A 194 9.05 26.14 -4.20
C LEU A 194 10.16 27.18 -4.05
N SER A 195 10.21 27.91 -2.93
CA SER A 195 11.29 28.86 -2.67
C SER A 195 12.62 28.15 -2.42
N LEU A 196 13.75 28.87 -2.59
CA LEU A 196 15.07 28.33 -2.22
C LEU A 196 15.16 28.02 -0.72
N ALA A 197 14.49 28.80 0.11
CA ALA A 197 14.46 28.57 1.55
C ALA A 197 13.70 27.30 1.89
N ASP A 198 12.57 27.03 1.23
CA ASP A 198 11.77 25.82 1.41
C ASP A 198 12.48 24.58 0.88
N LEU A 199 13.15 24.70 -0.28
CA LEU A 199 13.99 23.63 -0.80
C LEU A 199 15.06 23.23 0.22
N LYS A 200 15.79 24.21 0.78
CA LYS A 200 16.81 23.93 1.82
C LYS A 200 16.20 23.27 3.06
N ARG A 201 15.03 23.75 3.50
CA ARG A 201 14.32 23.15 4.65
C ARG A 201 13.89 21.71 4.37
N GLY A 202 13.40 21.41 3.16
CA GLY A 202 13.02 20.06 2.74
C GLY A 202 14.21 19.10 2.64
N LEU A 203 15.42 19.60 2.37
CA LEU A 203 16.64 18.81 2.33
C LEU A 203 17.23 18.51 3.72
N GLU A 204 16.86 19.25 4.74
CA GLU A 204 17.45 19.13 6.09
C GLU A 204 17.30 17.72 6.71
N PRO A 205 16.15 17.02 6.63
CA PRO A 205 16.04 15.65 7.12
C PRO A 205 17.05 14.70 6.47
N PHE A 206 17.26 14.80 5.16
CA PHE A 206 18.23 13.96 4.43
C PHE A 206 19.66 14.20 4.90
N ARG A 207 20.03 15.47 5.10
CA ARG A 207 21.35 15.83 5.66
C ARG A 207 21.54 15.21 7.04
N ARG A 208 20.55 15.37 7.94
CA ARG A 208 20.60 14.80 9.30
C ARG A 208 20.74 13.29 9.31
N ILE A 209 20.05 12.57 8.40
CA ILE A 209 20.20 11.12 8.26
C ILE A 209 21.63 10.79 7.86
N ARG A 210 22.17 11.42 6.79
CA ARG A 210 23.53 11.14 6.32
C ARG A 210 24.59 11.51 7.35
N ASP A 211 24.43 12.61 8.06
CA ASP A 211 25.34 13.02 9.15
C ASP A 211 25.32 12.01 10.31
N ALA A 212 24.17 11.41 10.60
CA ALA A 212 23.98 10.53 11.77
C ALA A 212 24.38 9.07 11.54
N VAL A 213 24.17 8.53 10.33
CA VAL A 213 24.30 7.09 10.03
C VAL A 213 24.99 6.81 8.68
N GLY A 214 25.42 7.84 7.95
CA GLY A 214 26.11 7.67 6.66
C GLY A 214 25.26 6.89 5.65
N ASP A 215 25.89 5.86 5.08
CA ASP A 215 25.29 4.99 4.07
C ASP A 215 24.64 3.70 4.64
N GLU A 216 24.58 3.58 5.97
CA GLU A 216 23.93 2.42 6.59
C GLU A 216 22.41 2.41 6.43
N MET A 217 21.80 3.58 6.12
CA MET A 217 20.37 3.75 5.89
C MET A 217 20.09 4.09 4.43
N GLU A 218 19.34 3.24 3.74
CA GLU A 218 18.73 3.60 2.46
C GLU A 218 17.60 4.60 2.66
N ILE A 219 17.58 5.66 1.85
CA ILE A 219 16.56 6.71 1.94
C ILE A 219 15.66 6.65 0.72
N LEU A 220 14.38 6.41 0.95
CA LEU A 220 13.34 6.45 -0.04
C LEU A 220 12.59 7.78 0.09
N VAL A 221 12.38 8.46 -1.02
CA VAL A 221 11.77 9.80 -1.02
C VAL A 221 10.39 9.71 -1.64
N GLU A 222 9.39 10.06 -0.86
CA GLU A 222 8.01 10.16 -1.33
C GLU A 222 7.67 11.61 -1.69
N MET A 223 6.94 11.81 -2.79
CA MET A 223 6.47 13.13 -3.24
C MET A 223 4.95 13.20 -3.46
N HIS A 224 4.24 12.07 -3.26
CA HIS A 224 2.76 11.94 -3.31
C HIS A 224 2.11 12.60 -4.54
N ALA A 225 2.83 12.70 -5.66
CA ALA A 225 2.36 13.32 -6.90
C ALA A 225 1.86 14.78 -6.73
N LEU A 226 2.38 15.50 -5.74
CA LEU A 226 1.94 16.85 -5.39
C LEU A 226 2.59 17.95 -6.25
N TRP A 227 3.63 17.62 -6.99
CA TRP A 227 4.44 18.59 -7.72
C TRP A 227 4.17 18.56 -9.23
N ASP A 228 4.40 19.70 -9.89
CA ASP A 228 4.56 19.72 -11.34
C ASP A 228 5.97 19.26 -11.76
N LEU A 229 6.15 18.95 -13.05
CA LEU A 229 7.41 18.41 -13.57
C LEU A 229 8.63 19.32 -13.29
N PRO A 230 8.58 20.66 -13.52
CA PRO A 230 9.72 21.53 -13.25
C PRO A 230 10.16 21.53 -11.77
N HIS A 231 9.22 21.56 -10.84
CA HIS A 231 9.54 21.56 -9.41
C HIS A 231 9.98 20.17 -8.91
N ALA A 232 9.36 19.11 -9.40
CA ALA A 232 9.79 17.74 -9.11
C ALA A 232 11.25 17.52 -9.57
N LEU A 233 11.62 17.95 -10.78
CA LEU A 233 12.99 17.88 -11.28
C LEU A 233 13.97 18.68 -10.41
N ARG A 234 13.58 19.86 -9.99
CA ARG A 234 14.40 20.72 -9.12
C ARG A 234 14.67 20.08 -7.75
N ILE A 235 13.65 19.43 -7.17
CA ILE A 235 13.76 18.67 -5.91
C ILE A 235 14.69 17.47 -6.13
N ALA A 236 14.45 16.69 -7.18
CA ALA A 236 15.23 15.50 -7.48
C ALA A 236 16.71 15.83 -7.69
N GLU A 237 17.05 16.89 -8.42
CA GLU A 237 18.41 17.35 -8.61
C GLU A 237 19.09 17.72 -7.27
N ALA A 238 18.37 18.43 -6.39
CA ALA A 238 18.87 18.81 -5.08
C ALA A 238 19.04 17.62 -4.11
N LEU A 239 18.35 16.50 -4.35
CA LEU A 239 18.46 15.27 -3.58
C LEU A 239 19.66 14.40 -3.95
N LEU A 240 20.25 14.57 -5.13
CA LEU A 240 21.36 13.72 -5.63
C LEU A 240 22.53 13.55 -4.64
N PRO A 241 22.99 14.61 -3.92
CA PRO A 241 24.06 14.47 -2.94
C PRO A 241 23.73 13.49 -1.79
N PHE A 242 22.46 13.25 -1.53
CA PHE A 242 21.99 12.35 -0.47
C PHE A 242 21.79 10.91 -0.96
N ARG A 243 21.98 10.63 -2.24
CA ARG A 243 21.90 9.30 -2.84
C ARG A 243 20.59 8.57 -2.44
N PRO A 244 19.41 9.08 -2.78
CA PRO A 244 18.17 8.37 -2.49
C PRO A 244 18.10 7.04 -3.25
N TYR A 245 17.53 6.02 -2.62
CA TYR A 245 17.35 4.69 -3.21
C TYR A 245 16.36 4.73 -4.37
N TRP A 246 15.22 5.44 -4.17
CA TRP A 246 14.30 5.86 -5.23
C TRP A 246 13.60 7.17 -4.88
N ILE A 247 12.96 7.77 -5.89
CA ILE A 247 12.01 8.87 -5.73
C ILE A 247 10.64 8.35 -6.16
N GLU A 248 9.67 8.39 -5.23
CA GLU A 248 8.34 7.85 -5.38
C GLU A 248 7.36 8.94 -5.76
N ASP A 249 6.45 8.64 -6.69
CA ASP A 249 5.39 9.51 -7.21
C ASP A 249 5.80 10.98 -7.35
N PRO A 250 6.85 11.30 -8.16
CA PRO A 250 7.33 12.67 -8.28
C PRO A 250 6.29 13.64 -8.86
N ILE A 251 5.44 13.14 -9.75
CA ILE A 251 4.31 13.85 -10.38
C ILE A 251 3.16 12.87 -10.60
N LYS A 252 1.97 13.38 -10.96
CA LYS A 252 0.79 12.55 -11.21
C LYS A 252 1.03 11.50 -12.30
N ALA A 253 0.63 10.26 -12.02
CA ALA A 253 0.82 9.12 -12.92
C ALA A 253 -0.11 9.11 -14.14
N ASP A 254 -1.06 10.04 -14.23
CA ASP A 254 -1.96 10.22 -15.38
C ASP A 254 -1.26 10.81 -16.63
N ASN A 255 -0.02 11.32 -16.48
CA ASN A 255 0.81 11.77 -17.58
C ASN A 255 2.12 10.94 -17.68
N THR A 256 2.03 9.77 -18.30
CA THR A 256 3.16 8.86 -18.47
C THR A 256 4.31 9.46 -19.30
N ALA A 257 4.02 10.36 -20.24
CA ALA A 257 5.06 11.03 -21.02
C ALA A 257 5.91 11.99 -20.17
N ALA A 258 5.28 12.73 -19.23
CA ALA A 258 6.01 13.59 -18.29
C ALA A 258 6.82 12.77 -17.27
N LEU A 259 6.28 11.63 -16.81
CA LEU A 259 7.04 10.68 -15.98
C LEU A 259 8.27 10.12 -16.73
N ALA A 260 8.11 9.74 -17.99
CA ALA A 260 9.21 9.28 -18.82
C ALA A 260 10.28 10.38 -19.04
N GLU A 261 9.87 11.65 -19.17
CA GLU A 261 10.81 12.77 -19.20
C GLU A 261 11.57 12.90 -17.88
N PHE A 262 10.86 12.84 -16.73
CA PHE A 262 11.48 12.85 -15.42
C PHE A 262 12.52 11.71 -15.29
N ALA A 263 12.13 10.47 -15.62
CA ALA A 263 13.00 9.30 -15.55
C ALA A 263 14.29 9.44 -16.39
N ARG A 264 14.21 10.07 -17.56
CA ARG A 264 15.40 10.29 -18.41
C ARG A 264 16.35 11.36 -17.85
N ARG A 265 15.84 12.30 -17.06
CA ARG A 265 16.63 13.45 -16.55
C ARG A 265 17.22 13.20 -15.17
N VAL A 266 16.64 12.29 -14.40
CA VAL A 266 17.04 12.04 -13.01
C VAL A 266 17.76 10.69 -12.94
N PRO A 267 19.03 10.63 -12.49
CA PRO A 267 19.80 9.38 -12.40
C PRO A 267 19.48 8.58 -11.13
N VAL A 268 18.26 8.65 -10.65
CA VAL A 268 17.70 7.89 -9.51
C VAL A 268 16.48 7.15 -10.01
N PRO A 269 16.29 5.86 -9.67
CA PRO A 269 15.09 5.14 -10.04
C PRO A 269 13.83 5.87 -9.54
N ILE A 270 12.82 6.02 -10.39
CA ILE A 270 11.51 6.49 -9.95
C ILE A 270 10.61 5.31 -9.65
N ALA A 271 9.93 5.38 -8.52
CA ALA A 271 8.96 4.40 -8.07
C ALA A 271 7.56 4.97 -8.28
N VAL A 272 6.70 4.28 -9.04
CA VAL A 272 5.36 4.77 -9.39
C VAL A 272 4.39 3.62 -9.54
N GLY A 273 3.09 3.92 -9.33
CA GLY A 273 2.04 2.99 -9.68
C GLY A 273 1.07 2.61 -8.55
N GLU A 274 1.28 3.04 -7.31
CA GLU A 274 0.38 2.72 -6.20
C GLU A 274 -1.06 3.20 -6.42
N THR A 275 -1.22 4.31 -7.15
CA THR A 275 -2.52 4.89 -7.49
C THR A 275 -3.11 4.34 -8.80
N LEU A 276 -2.35 3.53 -9.55
CA LEU A 276 -2.79 2.92 -10.79
C LEU A 276 -3.45 1.56 -10.54
N ALA A 277 -4.49 1.28 -11.29
CA ALA A 277 -5.13 -0.03 -11.27
C ALA A 277 -4.94 -0.73 -12.61
N THR A 278 -4.82 -2.04 -12.53
CA THR A 278 -4.71 -3.00 -13.62
C THR A 278 -3.40 -2.95 -14.42
N ARG A 279 -3.03 -4.11 -14.97
CA ARG A 279 -1.86 -4.27 -15.84
C ARG A 279 -1.88 -3.40 -17.10
N TRP A 280 -3.05 -2.93 -17.52
CA TRP A 280 -3.14 -2.10 -18.73
C TRP A 280 -2.56 -0.69 -18.50
N CYS A 281 -2.80 -0.09 -17.31
CA CYS A 281 -2.16 1.18 -16.95
C CYS A 281 -0.65 0.98 -16.75
N ILE A 282 -0.24 -0.10 -16.08
CA ILE A 282 1.18 -0.40 -15.85
C ILE A 282 1.91 -0.71 -17.17
N ARG A 283 1.26 -1.40 -18.12
CA ARG A 283 1.84 -1.61 -19.47
C ARG A 283 2.22 -0.30 -20.14
N GLU A 284 1.36 0.71 -20.06
CA GLU A 284 1.62 2.01 -20.67
C GLU A 284 2.81 2.72 -20.00
N LEU A 285 2.87 2.66 -18.68
CA LEU A 285 3.98 3.18 -17.89
C LEU A 285 5.32 2.54 -18.29
N LEU A 286 5.35 1.21 -18.43
CA LEU A 286 6.53 0.45 -18.81
C LEU A 286 6.94 0.70 -20.26
N ALA A 287 5.99 0.77 -21.18
CA ALA A 287 6.24 1.01 -22.61
C ALA A 287 6.95 2.34 -22.87
N GLN A 288 6.73 3.35 -22.02
CA GLN A 288 7.38 4.65 -22.15
C GLN A 288 8.68 4.78 -21.33
N GLY A 289 9.08 3.74 -20.58
CA GLY A 289 10.24 3.80 -19.69
C GLY A 289 10.04 4.79 -18.54
N ALA A 290 8.81 4.90 -18.05
CA ALA A 290 8.40 5.87 -17.05
C ALA A 290 8.48 5.34 -15.61
N ALA A 291 9.05 4.14 -15.39
CA ALA A 291 9.24 3.55 -14.08
C ALA A 291 10.61 2.88 -13.97
N GLY A 292 11.31 3.12 -12.87
CA GLY A 292 12.49 2.38 -12.44
C GLY A 292 12.16 1.32 -11.39
N VAL A 293 11.05 1.51 -10.67
CA VAL A 293 10.39 0.56 -9.77
C VAL A 293 8.88 0.70 -9.98
N VAL A 294 8.15 -0.41 -10.09
CA VAL A 294 6.69 -0.36 -10.08
C VAL A 294 6.18 -0.69 -8.70
N ILE A 295 5.40 0.22 -8.12
CA ILE A 295 4.71 0.01 -6.85
C ILE A 295 3.23 -0.30 -7.14
N SER A 296 2.64 -1.25 -6.46
CA SER A 296 1.23 -1.60 -6.63
C SER A 296 0.56 -1.82 -5.28
N ASP A 297 -0.63 -1.26 -5.11
CA ASP A 297 -1.46 -1.54 -3.95
C ASP A 297 -2.47 -2.65 -4.28
N VAL A 298 -2.39 -3.76 -3.55
CA VAL A 298 -3.27 -4.92 -3.78
C VAL A 298 -4.75 -4.60 -3.55
N GLY A 299 -5.04 -3.63 -2.66
CA GLY A 299 -6.40 -3.16 -2.38
C GLY A 299 -6.98 -2.23 -3.46
N TYR A 300 -6.15 -1.75 -4.41
CA TYR A 300 -6.54 -0.83 -5.48
C TYR A 300 -6.37 -1.42 -6.88
N ALA A 301 -5.34 -2.23 -7.08
CA ALA A 301 -4.92 -2.72 -8.39
C ALA A 301 -5.89 -3.72 -9.04
N GLY A 302 -6.77 -4.33 -8.25
CA GLY A 302 -7.68 -5.39 -8.68
C GLY A 302 -7.47 -6.72 -7.94
N GLY A 303 -6.87 -6.67 -6.75
CA GLY A 303 -6.63 -7.80 -5.88
C GLY A 303 -5.38 -8.61 -6.25
N ILE A 304 -5.26 -9.78 -5.64
CA ILE A 304 -4.13 -10.70 -5.80
C ILE A 304 -4.03 -11.19 -7.26
N THR A 305 -5.16 -11.51 -7.87
CA THR A 305 -5.24 -11.96 -9.27
C THR A 305 -4.59 -10.99 -10.23
N GLU A 306 -4.85 -9.69 -10.09
CA GLU A 306 -4.29 -8.68 -10.97
C GLU A 306 -2.86 -8.31 -10.59
N THR A 307 -2.57 -8.19 -9.30
CA THR A 307 -1.23 -7.85 -8.80
C THR A 307 -0.17 -8.85 -9.28
N ARG A 308 -0.49 -10.14 -9.30
CA ARG A 308 0.40 -11.18 -9.87
C ARG A 308 0.68 -10.97 -11.35
N LYS A 309 -0.35 -10.60 -12.13
CA LYS A 309 -0.21 -10.32 -13.57
C LYS A 309 0.60 -9.06 -13.82
N ILE A 310 0.44 -8.04 -12.95
CA ILE A 310 1.27 -6.83 -12.97
C ILE A 310 2.73 -7.20 -12.68
N ALA A 311 3.00 -7.94 -11.60
CA ALA A 311 4.35 -8.33 -11.23
C ALA A 311 5.07 -9.14 -12.34
N ALA A 312 4.36 -10.08 -12.99
CA ALA A 312 4.90 -10.83 -14.12
C ALA A 312 5.19 -9.96 -15.34
N LEU A 313 4.35 -8.96 -15.61
CA LEU A 313 4.59 -7.97 -16.68
C LEU A 313 5.84 -7.13 -16.36
N VAL A 314 5.98 -6.66 -15.13
CA VAL A 314 7.13 -5.86 -14.65
C VAL A 314 8.42 -6.68 -14.72
N GLU A 315 8.38 -7.95 -14.36
CA GLU A 315 9.52 -8.89 -14.45
C GLU A 315 10.07 -8.98 -15.88
N CYS A 316 9.19 -9.05 -16.89
CA CYS A 316 9.61 -9.06 -18.30
C CYS A 316 10.40 -7.82 -18.72
N HIS A 317 10.24 -6.70 -18.03
CA HIS A 317 10.99 -5.46 -18.23
C HIS A 317 12.27 -5.36 -17.37
N GLN A 318 12.58 -6.39 -16.56
CA GLN A 318 13.71 -6.42 -15.63
C GLN A 318 13.69 -5.27 -14.61
N ILE A 319 12.49 -4.86 -14.19
CA ILE A 319 12.25 -3.79 -13.23
C ILE A 319 11.83 -4.41 -11.89
N PRO A 320 12.32 -3.90 -10.75
CA PRO A 320 11.83 -4.28 -9.44
C PRO A 320 10.35 -3.95 -9.25
N PHE A 321 9.69 -4.80 -8.47
CA PHE A 321 8.30 -4.63 -8.06
C PHE A 321 8.23 -4.44 -6.54
N ALA A 322 7.41 -3.52 -6.07
CA ALA A 322 7.14 -3.30 -4.66
C ALA A 322 5.63 -3.30 -4.40
N LEU A 323 5.25 -3.67 -3.20
CA LEU A 323 3.86 -3.69 -2.74
C LEU A 323 3.67 -2.55 -1.74
N HIS A 324 2.72 -1.65 -2.05
CA HIS A 324 2.37 -0.51 -1.20
C HIS A 324 1.67 -0.97 0.09
N ASP A 325 2.09 -0.44 1.26
CA ASP A 325 1.37 -0.51 2.54
C ASP A 325 0.78 0.87 2.88
N CYS A 326 0.27 1.04 4.05
CA CYS A 326 -0.59 2.11 4.56
C CYS A 326 -2.08 1.93 4.24
N THR A 327 -2.45 0.82 3.62
CA THR A 327 -3.85 0.49 3.30
C THR A 327 -4.55 -0.13 4.49
N GLY A 328 -3.99 -1.18 5.09
CA GLY A 328 -4.54 -1.81 6.27
C GLY A 328 -3.93 -3.18 6.59
N PRO A 329 -4.29 -3.78 7.74
CA PRO A 329 -3.65 -4.99 8.26
C PRO A 329 -3.88 -6.25 7.41
N VAL A 330 -5.00 -6.33 6.69
CA VAL A 330 -5.27 -7.47 5.78
C VAL A 330 -4.41 -7.33 4.54
N ASN A 331 -4.31 -6.13 3.97
CA ASN A 331 -3.43 -5.87 2.83
C ASN A 331 -1.95 -6.08 3.19
N LEU A 332 -1.52 -5.66 4.39
CA LEU A 332 -0.17 -5.96 4.88
C LEU A 332 0.12 -7.46 4.89
N MET A 333 -0.84 -8.28 5.35
CA MET A 333 -0.72 -9.75 5.34
C MET A 333 -0.65 -10.30 3.91
N VAL A 334 -1.49 -9.82 2.99
CA VAL A 334 -1.43 -10.19 1.56
C VAL A 334 -0.08 -9.82 0.96
N ASN A 335 0.41 -8.61 1.25
CA ASN A 335 1.71 -8.13 0.78
C ASN A 335 2.85 -9.04 1.26
N ALA A 336 2.80 -9.54 2.50
CA ALA A 336 3.78 -10.49 3.02
C ALA A 336 3.78 -11.80 2.22
N HIS A 337 2.60 -12.38 1.95
CA HIS A 337 2.48 -13.58 1.12
C HIS A 337 3.01 -13.35 -0.31
N LEU A 338 2.65 -12.24 -0.93
CA LEU A 338 3.10 -11.91 -2.28
C LEU A 338 4.60 -11.62 -2.34
N SER A 339 5.16 -10.93 -1.34
CA SER A 339 6.58 -10.57 -1.33
C SER A 339 7.51 -11.78 -1.22
N VAL A 340 7.12 -12.83 -0.52
CA VAL A 340 7.91 -14.07 -0.45
C VAL A 340 7.72 -14.94 -1.69
N HIS A 341 6.62 -14.76 -2.44
CA HIS A 341 6.29 -15.52 -3.65
C HIS A 341 6.84 -14.89 -4.93
N LEU A 342 6.69 -13.58 -5.10
CA LEU A 342 7.07 -12.88 -6.34
C LEU A 342 8.59 -12.74 -6.46
N VAL A 343 9.15 -13.08 -7.61
CA VAL A 343 10.60 -13.15 -7.83
C VAL A 343 11.27 -11.78 -7.85
N ASN A 344 10.57 -10.75 -8.32
CA ASN A 344 11.08 -9.39 -8.54
C ASN A 344 10.78 -8.41 -7.40
N VAL A 345 10.34 -8.87 -6.22
CA VAL A 345 10.20 -8.06 -5.01
C VAL A 345 11.50 -8.07 -4.22
N GLY A 346 12.07 -6.88 -3.94
CA GLY A 346 13.31 -6.72 -3.19
C GLY A 346 13.14 -6.16 -1.79
N LEU A 347 12.11 -5.32 -1.57
CA LEU A 347 11.81 -4.66 -0.30
C LEU A 347 10.33 -4.82 0.02
N PHE A 348 10.02 -4.90 1.31
CA PHE A 348 8.66 -4.97 1.85
C PHE A 348 8.33 -3.67 2.57
N GLU A 349 7.26 -3.00 2.16
CA GLU A 349 6.79 -1.79 2.84
C GLU A 349 6.18 -2.13 4.20
N PHE A 350 6.55 -1.33 5.19
CA PHE A 350 6.19 -1.56 6.57
C PHE A 350 6.00 -0.23 7.30
N ALA A 351 4.82 0.04 7.78
CA ALA A 351 4.52 1.22 8.58
C ALA A 351 4.52 0.83 10.07
N ARG A 352 5.66 0.92 10.78
CA ARG A 352 5.77 0.43 12.16
C ARG A 352 4.78 1.11 13.12
N ALA A 353 4.42 2.37 12.88
CA ALA A 353 3.42 3.07 13.67
C ALA A 353 2.04 2.42 13.59
N PHE A 354 1.66 1.90 12.42
CA PHE A 354 0.42 1.16 12.23
C PHE A 354 0.53 -0.28 12.75
N TYR A 355 1.64 -0.94 12.43
CA TYR A 355 1.91 -2.33 12.82
C TYR A 355 1.91 -2.52 14.33
N HIS A 356 2.60 -1.64 15.09
CA HIS A 356 2.61 -1.67 16.55
C HIS A 356 1.37 -0.99 17.16
N GLY A 357 0.61 -0.24 16.37
CA GLY A 357 -0.61 0.46 16.75
C GLY A 357 -1.88 -0.30 16.34
N TRP A 358 -2.75 0.41 15.63
CA TRP A 358 -4.13 -0.01 15.37
C TRP A 358 -4.29 -1.27 14.50
N TYR A 359 -3.27 -1.70 13.73
CA TYR A 359 -3.36 -2.95 12.97
C TYR A 359 -3.63 -4.16 13.88
N ARG A 360 -3.01 -4.20 15.06
CA ARG A 360 -3.18 -5.28 16.06
C ARG A 360 -4.57 -5.35 16.67
N GLU A 361 -5.29 -4.26 16.64
CA GLU A 361 -6.66 -4.21 17.19
C GLU A 361 -7.67 -4.85 16.23
N ILE A 362 -7.37 -4.83 14.93
CA ILE A 362 -8.28 -5.23 13.87
C ILE A 362 -8.18 -6.72 13.54
N VAL A 363 -6.96 -7.26 13.46
CA VAL A 363 -6.74 -8.66 13.03
C VAL A 363 -6.10 -9.51 14.13
N THR A 364 -6.28 -10.82 14.02
CA THR A 364 -5.75 -11.77 15.01
C THR A 364 -4.25 -12.00 14.89
N VAL A 365 -3.69 -11.88 13.70
CA VAL A 365 -2.28 -12.15 13.39
C VAL A 365 -1.80 -11.12 12.36
N LEU A 366 -0.61 -10.55 12.60
CA LEU A 366 0.13 -9.76 11.61
C LEU A 366 1.33 -10.56 11.11
N PRO A 367 1.88 -10.25 9.92
CA PRO A 367 3.10 -10.91 9.45
C PRO A 367 4.24 -10.63 10.45
N ALA A 368 5.05 -11.65 10.74
CA ALA A 368 6.18 -11.47 11.66
C ALA A 368 7.27 -10.61 10.99
N VAL A 369 7.74 -9.59 11.71
CA VAL A 369 8.87 -8.75 11.31
C VAL A 369 9.95 -8.88 12.38
N GLU A 370 11.11 -9.44 12.01
CA GLU A 370 12.23 -9.71 12.89
C GLU A 370 13.53 -9.24 12.26
N ASP A 371 14.36 -8.54 13.02
CA ASP A 371 15.65 -8.00 12.57
C ASP A 371 15.55 -7.30 11.19
N GLY A 372 14.54 -6.46 11.02
CA GLY A 372 14.30 -5.72 9.78
C GLY A 372 13.88 -6.58 8.58
N ASN A 373 13.35 -7.78 8.81
CA ASN A 373 12.84 -8.67 7.76
C ASN A 373 11.41 -9.12 8.06
N CYS A 374 10.56 -9.10 7.04
CA CYS A 374 9.27 -9.77 7.03
C CYS A 374 9.50 -11.26 6.74
N LEU A 375 8.93 -12.14 7.59
CA LEU A 375 9.07 -13.58 7.50
C LEU A 375 7.87 -14.22 6.77
N LEU A 376 8.02 -15.51 6.41
CA LEU A 376 6.95 -16.31 5.82
C LEU A 376 5.68 -16.29 6.69
N PRO A 377 4.53 -15.81 6.16
CA PRO A 377 3.28 -15.86 6.91
C PRO A 377 2.82 -17.31 7.15
N PRO A 378 2.39 -17.64 8.37
CA PRO A 378 1.91 -18.97 8.72
C PRO A 378 0.41 -19.14 8.44
N GLY A 379 -0.06 -20.38 8.53
CA GLY A 379 -1.47 -20.77 8.54
C GLY A 379 -2.12 -20.82 7.16
N PRO A 380 -3.31 -21.48 7.04
CA PRO A 380 -4.03 -21.58 5.78
C PRO A 380 -4.67 -20.26 5.38
N GLY A 381 -4.75 -20.02 4.07
CA GLY A 381 -5.23 -18.77 3.49
C GLY A 381 -4.30 -17.63 3.84
N LEU A 382 -4.85 -16.51 4.27
CA LEU A 382 -4.09 -15.37 4.79
C LEU A 382 -3.46 -15.63 6.17
N GLY A 383 -3.90 -16.67 6.91
CA GLY A 383 -3.42 -16.96 8.25
C GLY A 383 -3.89 -15.94 9.31
N THR A 384 -4.80 -15.06 8.94
CA THR A 384 -5.39 -14.05 9.83
C THR A 384 -6.90 -13.91 9.62
N ARG A 385 -7.58 -13.28 10.57
CA ARG A 385 -9.01 -12.96 10.51
C ARG A 385 -9.28 -11.70 11.33
N LEU A 386 -10.44 -11.08 11.16
CA LEU A 386 -10.85 -9.99 12.04
C LEU A 386 -10.89 -10.47 13.50
N SER A 387 -10.34 -9.66 14.41
CA SER A 387 -10.28 -10.05 15.81
C SER A 387 -11.67 -10.13 16.44
N PRO A 388 -11.92 -11.07 17.37
CA PRO A 388 -13.20 -11.14 18.08
C PRO A 388 -13.55 -9.83 18.81
N ALA A 389 -12.53 -9.14 19.36
CA ALA A 389 -12.72 -7.86 20.03
C ALA A 389 -13.19 -6.76 19.05
N PHE A 390 -12.60 -6.70 17.86
CA PHE A 390 -13.06 -5.78 16.82
C PHE A 390 -14.50 -6.11 16.40
N LEU A 391 -14.81 -7.37 16.13
CA LEU A 391 -16.15 -7.80 15.70
C LEU A 391 -17.23 -7.61 16.77
N ALA A 392 -16.87 -7.58 18.06
CA ALA A 392 -17.78 -7.34 19.17
C ALA A 392 -18.14 -5.86 19.38
N ARG A 393 -17.52 -4.94 18.66
CA ARG A 393 -17.86 -3.51 18.73
C ARG A 393 -19.30 -3.27 18.28
N THR A 394 -20.01 -2.45 19.02
CA THR A 394 -21.43 -2.13 18.76
C THR A 394 -21.63 -0.96 17.81
N ASP A 395 -20.57 -0.22 17.52
CA ASP A 395 -20.56 0.94 16.62
C ASP A 395 -20.21 0.62 15.17
N LEU A 396 -19.92 -0.64 14.85
CA LEU A 396 -19.61 -1.06 13.48
C LEU A 396 -20.81 -0.90 12.55
N ILE A 397 -20.53 -0.34 11.37
CA ILE A 397 -21.50 -0.29 10.27
C ILE A 397 -21.34 -1.57 9.46
N ARG A 398 -22.36 -2.42 9.48
CA ARG A 398 -22.39 -3.70 8.76
C ARG A 398 -23.46 -3.67 7.69
N ARG A 399 -23.17 -4.28 6.54
CA ARG A 399 -24.14 -4.54 5.49
C ARG A 399 -23.91 -5.96 4.95
N ASN A 400 -25.05 -6.71 4.81
CA ASN A 400 -25.11 -8.06 4.26
C ASN A 400 -25.92 -8.07 2.97
#